data_ba84fe06f366496dd30b8e3b7b0c69f3
#
_entry.id   ba84fe06f366496dd30b8e3b7b0c69f3
#
_cell.length_a   1.000
_cell.length_b   1.000
_cell.length_c   1.000
_cell.angle_alpha   90.00
_cell.angle_beta   90.00
_cell.angle_gamma   90.00
#
_symmetry.space_group_name_H-M   'P 1'
#
loop_
_entity.id
_entity.type
_entity.pdbx_description
1 polymer ?
#
loop_
_entity_poly.entity_id
_entity_poly.type
_entity_poly.pdbx_seq_one_letter_code
_entity_poly.pdbx_strand_id
1 'polypeptide(L)'
;MTTEATAHDPSTAALDPLDTRTVLISLTAKDLLQSVAWYRDVLGFTVDNVRERDGKPAAASMRSGTAKIFLNQDDGGRGWERVKGEGFAITFDTAQDVDAIAARIKSKGWTVAMEPADMPWGVRMLRVLDPDGYRLGIWRPLST
;
A
#
# COMPACT_ATOMS: atom_id res chain seq x y z
N MET A 1 4.57 5.55 24.49
CA MET A 1 4.17 5.98 24.82
C MET A 1 4.04 6.21 25.23
N THR A 2 4.20 5.79 25.64
CA THR A 2 3.74 6.09 26.28
C THR A 2 3.63 5.93 26.63
N THR A 3 3.93 5.74 27.31
CA THR A 3 3.52 5.83 28.03
C THR A 3 3.41 5.85 28.43
N GLU A 4 3.56 5.90 29.07
CA GLU A 4 3.14 6.18 29.83
C GLU A 4 2.97 6.28 30.26
N ALA A 5 3.15 6.13 30.89
CA ALA A 5 2.65 6.31 31.59
C ALA A 5 2.45 6.40 32.06
N THR A 6 2.52 6.27 32.47
CA THR A 6 2.08 6.53 33.21
C THR A 6 1.55 6.52 33.73
N ALA A 7 2.13 6.44 34.14
CA ALA A 7 1.41 6.66 35.03
C ALA A 7 0.29 6.60 34.86
N HIS A 8 0.03 6.44 35.23
CA HIS A 8 -1.14 6.32 34.89
C HIS A 8 -2.06 6.99 35.60
N ASP A 9 -2.43 7.50 35.01
CA ASP A 9 -3.51 8.19 35.47
C ASP A 9 -4.58 7.25 35.87
N PRO A 10 -4.81 7.23 37.00
CA PRO A 10 -5.73 6.30 37.48
C PRO A 10 -7.13 6.61 37.10
N SER A 11 -7.36 7.81 36.84
CA SER A 11 -8.66 8.14 36.36
C SER A 11 -8.87 7.44 35.08
N THR A 12 -7.88 6.74 34.72
CA THR A 12 -8.10 5.89 33.68
C THR A 12 -8.98 4.82 34.11
N ALA A 13 -10.15 5.07 34.07
CA ALA A 13 -11.08 4.06 33.74
C ALA A 13 -10.52 3.34 32.54
N ALA A 14 -10.66 2.05 32.50
CA ALA A 14 -10.21 1.29 31.35
C ALA A 14 -10.74 1.92 30.08
N LEU A 15 -9.85 2.28 29.21
CA LEU A 15 -10.23 2.74 27.88
C LEU A 15 -10.73 1.55 27.08
N ASP A 16 -11.72 1.79 26.24
CA ASP A 16 -12.15 0.78 25.31
C ASP A 16 -10.99 0.42 24.38
N PRO A 17 -10.87 -0.84 23.98
CA PRO A 17 -9.90 -1.20 22.95
C PRO A 17 -10.13 -0.38 21.68
N LEU A 18 -9.06 -0.11 20.94
CA LEU A 18 -9.17 0.58 19.67
C LEU A 18 -10.08 -0.24 18.74
N ASP A 19 -11.10 0.41 18.19
CA ASP A 19 -12.00 -0.19 17.22
C ASP A 19 -11.82 0.53 15.90
N THR A 20 -11.19 -0.13 14.95
CA THR A 20 -10.74 0.47 13.70
C THR A 20 -11.62 0.00 12.55
N ARG A 21 -12.07 0.93 11.71
CA ARG A 21 -12.84 0.57 10.52
C ARG A 21 -11.95 0.11 9.37
N THR A 22 -10.77 0.67 9.25
CA THR A 22 -9.84 0.32 8.17
C THR A 22 -8.45 0.89 8.47
N VAL A 23 -7.51 0.52 7.61
CA VAL A 23 -6.14 1.05 7.65
C VAL A 23 -5.97 1.96 6.44
N LEU A 24 -5.40 3.13 6.66
CA LEU A 24 -5.01 4.06 5.61
C LEU A 24 -3.49 4.06 5.54
N ILE A 25 -2.95 3.86 4.36
CA ILE A 25 -1.51 3.73 4.18
C ILE A 25 -1.00 4.95 3.42
N SER A 26 0.03 5.59 3.95
CA SER A 26 0.68 6.72 3.29
C SER A 26 2.06 6.30 2.83
N LEU A 27 2.34 6.51 1.57
CA LEU A 27 3.62 6.18 0.95
C LEU A 27 4.23 7.44 0.34
N THR A 28 5.54 7.50 0.30
CA THR A 28 6.27 8.57 -0.35
C THR A 28 6.69 8.13 -1.74
N ALA A 29 6.41 8.92 -2.76
CA ALA A 29 6.73 8.61 -4.14
C ALA A 29 7.77 9.59 -4.68
N LYS A 30 8.79 9.08 -5.32
CA LYS A 30 9.80 9.90 -5.97
C LYS A 30 9.17 10.75 -7.08
N ASP A 31 8.27 10.15 -7.85
CA ASP A 31 7.51 10.82 -8.90
C ASP A 31 6.04 10.48 -8.68
N LEU A 32 5.30 11.40 -8.09
CA LEU A 32 3.92 11.17 -7.69
C LEU A 32 3.04 10.76 -8.85
N LEU A 33 3.08 11.48 -9.96
CA LEU A 33 2.19 11.19 -11.08
C LEU A 33 2.52 9.87 -11.76
N GLN A 34 3.79 9.50 -11.81
CA GLN A 34 4.19 8.19 -12.32
C GLN A 34 3.63 7.07 -11.44
N SER A 35 3.72 7.23 -10.13
CA SER A 35 3.20 6.22 -9.21
C SER A 35 1.68 6.16 -9.24
N VAL A 36 1.00 7.30 -9.33
CA VAL A 36 -0.45 7.33 -9.50
C VAL A 36 -0.86 6.54 -10.74
N ALA A 37 -0.19 6.79 -11.86
CA ALA A 37 -0.48 6.09 -13.11
C ALA A 37 -0.23 4.59 -12.96
N TRP A 38 0.83 4.21 -12.27
CA TRP A 38 1.15 2.79 -12.06
C TRP A 38 0.05 2.08 -11.26
N TYR A 39 -0.35 2.65 -10.14
CA TYR A 39 -1.41 2.03 -9.32
C TYR A 39 -2.72 1.95 -10.10
N ARG A 40 -3.05 2.98 -10.86
CA ARG A 40 -4.26 2.99 -11.67
C ARG A 40 -4.22 1.98 -12.80
N ASP A 41 -3.14 1.98 -13.58
CA ASP A 41 -3.08 1.24 -14.85
C ASP A 41 -2.62 -0.19 -14.65
N VAL A 42 -1.64 -0.43 -13.77
CA VAL A 42 -1.09 -1.77 -13.55
C VAL A 42 -1.94 -2.56 -12.57
N LEU A 43 -2.34 -1.95 -11.46
CA LEU A 43 -3.11 -2.65 -10.42
C LEU A 43 -4.61 -2.39 -10.48
N GLY A 44 -5.04 -1.34 -11.15
CA GLY A 44 -6.48 -1.06 -11.28
C GLY A 44 -7.08 -0.26 -10.14
N PHE A 45 -6.26 0.52 -9.42
CA PHE A 45 -6.79 1.39 -8.39
C PHE A 45 -7.62 2.52 -8.99
N THR A 46 -8.58 3.01 -8.23
CA THR A 46 -9.33 4.22 -8.55
C THR A 46 -8.62 5.40 -7.92
N VAL A 47 -8.37 6.44 -8.70
CA VAL A 47 -7.78 7.69 -8.20
C VAL A 47 -8.94 8.59 -7.77
N ASP A 48 -9.02 8.89 -6.48
CA ASP A 48 -10.08 9.74 -5.95
C ASP A 48 -9.73 11.22 -6.04
N ASN A 49 -8.45 11.55 -5.86
CA ASN A 49 -8.05 12.94 -5.77
C ASN A 49 -6.54 13.08 -5.95
N VAL A 50 -6.13 14.13 -6.66
CA VAL A 50 -4.73 14.56 -6.71
C VAL A 50 -4.70 16.00 -6.26
N ARG A 51 -3.97 16.28 -5.19
CA ARG A 51 -3.85 17.63 -4.64
C ARG A 51 -2.55 18.28 -5.08
N GLU A 52 -2.61 19.58 -5.27
CA GLU A 52 -1.45 20.37 -5.65
C GLU A 52 -1.04 21.28 -4.50
N ARG A 53 0.24 21.64 -4.52
CA ARG A 53 0.81 22.67 -3.65
C ARG A 53 1.70 23.52 -4.55
N ASP A 54 1.45 24.82 -4.56
CA ASP A 54 2.20 25.77 -5.39
C ASP A 54 2.20 25.36 -6.86
N GLY A 55 1.05 24.88 -7.35
CA GLY A 55 0.87 24.49 -8.74
C GLY A 55 1.49 23.16 -9.13
N LYS A 56 2.01 22.39 -8.17
CA LYS A 56 2.65 21.10 -8.45
C LYS A 56 1.93 19.98 -7.71
N PRO A 57 1.87 18.77 -8.30
CA PRO A 57 1.27 17.63 -7.61
C PRO A 57 1.99 17.37 -6.30
N ALA A 58 1.24 17.27 -5.22
CA ALA A 58 1.80 17.09 -3.89
C ALA A 58 1.35 15.79 -3.24
N ALA A 59 0.11 15.37 -3.46
CA ALA A 59 -0.43 14.18 -2.82
C ALA A 59 -1.58 13.62 -3.65
N ALA A 60 -1.81 12.33 -3.53
CA ALA A 60 -2.93 11.67 -4.19
C ALA A 60 -3.58 10.68 -3.24
N SER A 61 -4.89 10.52 -3.35
CA SER A 61 -5.60 9.47 -2.66
C SER A 61 -6.18 8.50 -3.67
N MET A 62 -6.03 7.21 -3.38
CA MET A 62 -6.44 6.13 -4.27
C MET A 62 -7.08 5.02 -3.45
N ARG A 63 -7.92 4.23 -4.10
CA ARG A 63 -8.56 3.11 -3.43
C ARG A 63 -8.69 1.90 -4.34
N SER A 64 -8.76 0.74 -3.71
CA SER A 64 -9.10 -0.53 -4.33
C SER A 64 -10.03 -1.23 -3.35
N GLY A 65 -11.32 -1.37 -3.73
CA GLY A 65 -12.30 -1.84 -2.76
C GLY A 65 -12.34 -0.91 -1.55
N THR A 66 -12.14 -1.46 -0.36
CA THR A 66 -12.07 -0.67 0.88
C THR A 66 -10.65 -0.28 1.27
N ALA A 67 -9.64 -0.77 0.56
CA ALA A 67 -8.25 -0.41 0.81
C ALA A 67 -7.98 0.99 0.27
N LYS A 68 -7.29 1.81 1.06
CA LYS A 68 -6.94 3.18 0.67
C LYS A 68 -5.46 3.42 0.81
N ILE A 69 -4.89 4.05 -0.21
CA ILE A 69 -3.48 4.44 -0.23
C ILE A 69 -3.40 5.92 -0.54
N PHE A 70 -2.57 6.62 0.23
CA PHE A 70 -2.19 8.00 -0.04
C PHE A 70 -0.76 8.00 -0.54
N LEU A 71 -0.50 8.70 -1.63
CA LEU A 71 0.86 8.92 -2.12
C LEU A 71 1.22 10.37 -1.88
N ASN A 72 2.44 10.60 -1.42
CA ASN A 72 2.95 11.95 -1.15
C ASN A 72 4.21 12.13 -1.96
N GLN A 73 4.34 13.28 -2.63
CA GLN A 73 5.52 13.59 -3.41
C GLN A 73 6.73 13.72 -2.48
N ASP A 74 7.79 12.99 -2.79
CA ASP A 74 9.07 13.15 -2.08
C ASP A 74 9.61 14.55 -2.37
N ASP A 75 10.10 15.22 -1.34
CA ASP A 75 10.69 16.55 -1.49
C ASP A 75 12.20 16.50 -1.71
N GLY A 76 12.79 15.30 -1.72
CA GLY A 76 14.21 15.13 -1.92
C GLY A 76 15.06 15.44 -0.69
N GLY A 77 14.42 15.80 0.44
CA GLY A 77 15.15 16.24 1.63
C GLY A 77 16.04 15.18 2.24
N ARG A 78 15.77 13.90 1.98
CA ARG A 78 16.57 12.78 2.45
C ARG A 78 17.32 12.09 1.32
N GLY A 79 17.41 12.74 0.16
CA GLY A 79 18.02 12.15 -1.03
C GLY A 79 17.00 11.49 -1.92
N TRP A 80 17.05 11.81 -3.23
CA TRP A 80 16.09 11.28 -4.19
C TRP A 80 16.19 9.77 -4.37
N GLU A 81 17.36 9.20 -4.12
CA GLU A 81 17.62 7.76 -4.33
C GLU A 81 17.58 6.96 -3.03
N ARG A 82 17.01 7.52 -1.98
CA ARG A 82 16.91 6.79 -0.71
C ARG A 82 16.06 5.53 -0.88
N VAL A 83 16.40 4.50 -0.13
CA VAL A 83 15.62 3.26 -0.11
C VAL A 83 14.34 3.51 0.66
N LYS A 84 13.22 3.05 0.10
CA LYS A 84 11.91 3.18 0.73
C LYS A 84 11.30 1.80 0.97
N GLY A 85 10.46 1.71 1.99
CA GLY A 85 9.70 0.49 2.24
C GLY A 85 10.48 -0.63 2.89
N GLU A 86 11.64 -0.33 3.45
CA GLU A 86 12.41 -1.33 4.18
C GLU A 86 11.68 -1.76 5.44
N GLY A 87 11.65 -3.08 5.68
CA GLY A 87 11.11 -3.61 6.92
C GLY A 87 9.61 -3.83 6.94
N PHE A 88 8.89 -3.57 5.85
CA PHE A 88 7.46 -3.87 5.81
C PHE A 88 6.99 -4.23 4.41
N ALA A 89 5.81 -4.80 4.33
CA ALA A 89 5.15 -5.10 3.07
C ALA A 89 3.66 -4.81 3.22
N ILE A 90 3.01 -4.50 2.11
CA ILE A 90 1.57 -4.29 2.09
C ILE A 90 0.97 -5.48 1.35
N THR A 91 0.03 -6.17 1.99
CA THR A 91 -0.65 -7.30 1.36
C THR A 91 -2.12 -6.97 1.16
N PHE A 92 -2.59 -7.14 -0.06
CA PHE A 92 -3.99 -6.94 -0.41
C PHE A 92 -4.68 -8.29 -0.46
N ASP A 93 -5.74 -8.44 0.31
CA ASP A 93 -6.58 -9.63 0.31
C ASP A 93 -7.67 -9.43 -0.73
N THR A 94 -7.86 -10.40 -1.62
CA THR A 94 -8.84 -10.30 -2.69
C THR A 94 -9.52 -11.64 -2.93
N ALA A 95 -10.72 -11.59 -3.49
CA ALA A 95 -11.39 -12.79 -3.98
C ALA A 95 -11.12 -13.05 -5.46
N GLN A 96 -10.36 -12.16 -6.10
CA GLN A 96 -10.08 -12.25 -7.53
C GLN A 96 -9.03 -13.30 -7.85
N ASP A 97 -8.96 -13.67 -9.13
CA ASP A 97 -7.97 -14.62 -9.63
C ASP A 97 -6.58 -13.98 -9.65
N VAL A 98 -5.68 -14.46 -8.79
CA VAL A 98 -4.33 -13.91 -8.65
C VAL A 98 -3.52 -14.14 -9.94
N ASP A 99 -3.76 -15.24 -10.65
CA ASP A 99 -3.07 -15.49 -11.92
C ASP A 99 -3.48 -14.47 -12.99
N ALA A 100 -4.75 -14.09 -13.02
CA ALA A 100 -5.22 -13.07 -13.95
C ALA A 100 -4.63 -11.70 -13.60
N ILE A 101 -4.47 -11.40 -12.32
CA ILE A 101 -3.84 -10.16 -11.88
C ILE A 101 -2.38 -10.14 -12.33
N ALA A 102 -1.65 -11.26 -12.17
CA ALA A 102 -0.28 -11.36 -12.63
C ALA A 102 -0.18 -11.13 -14.14
N ALA A 103 -1.10 -11.71 -14.90
CA ALA A 103 -1.13 -11.53 -16.35
C ALA A 103 -1.35 -10.07 -16.73
N ARG A 104 -2.24 -9.39 -16.02
CA ARG A 104 -2.48 -7.94 -16.23
C ARG A 104 -1.22 -7.14 -15.97
N ILE A 105 -0.55 -7.39 -14.84
CA ILE A 105 0.69 -6.68 -14.48
C ILE A 105 1.72 -6.82 -15.60
N LYS A 106 1.92 -8.05 -16.08
CA LYS A 106 2.88 -8.32 -17.14
C LYS A 106 2.47 -7.65 -18.45
N SER A 107 1.17 -7.62 -18.76
CA SER A 107 0.67 -7.01 -19.99
C SER A 107 0.93 -5.50 -20.02
N LYS A 108 1.15 -4.89 -18.86
CA LYS A 108 1.49 -3.48 -18.76
C LYS A 108 3.01 -3.25 -18.76
N GLY A 109 3.79 -4.30 -19.02
CA GLY A 109 5.24 -4.20 -19.10
C GLY A 109 5.95 -4.20 -17.75
N TRP A 110 5.29 -4.62 -16.67
CA TRP A 110 5.89 -4.62 -15.34
C TRP A 110 6.29 -6.03 -14.92
N THR A 111 7.33 -6.13 -14.11
CA THR A 111 7.84 -7.43 -13.65
C THR A 111 7.14 -7.84 -12.36
N VAL A 112 6.72 -9.10 -12.31
CA VAL A 112 6.19 -9.70 -11.09
C VAL A 112 7.37 -10.25 -10.29
N ALA A 113 7.52 -9.80 -9.05
CA ALA A 113 8.68 -10.18 -8.22
C ALA A 113 8.59 -11.63 -7.75
N MET A 114 7.36 -12.13 -7.52
CA MET A 114 7.12 -13.54 -7.24
C MET A 114 5.86 -13.94 -8.00
N GLU A 115 5.99 -14.93 -8.88
CA GLU A 115 4.86 -15.45 -9.63
C GLU A 115 3.82 -16.08 -8.69
N PRO A 116 2.54 -16.11 -9.11
CA PRO A 116 1.51 -16.72 -8.27
C PRO A 116 1.87 -18.12 -7.84
N ALA A 117 1.74 -18.38 -6.56
CA ALA A 117 2.03 -19.68 -5.97
C ALA A 117 1.14 -19.91 -4.76
N ASP A 118 0.82 -21.18 -4.51
CA ASP A 118 0.11 -21.56 -3.29
C ASP A 118 1.10 -21.59 -2.14
N MET A 119 0.78 -20.84 -1.10
CA MET A 119 1.66 -20.68 0.04
C MET A 119 1.23 -21.59 1.20
N PRO A 120 2.18 -21.97 2.06
CA PRO A 120 1.85 -22.90 3.18
C PRO A 120 0.78 -22.37 4.12
N TRP A 121 0.56 -21.07 4.15
CA TRP A 121 -0.44 -20.47 5.04
C TRP A 121 -1.82 -20.33 4.39
N GLY A 122 -2.06 -21.06 3.30
CA GLY A 122 -3.43 -21.21 2.78
C GLY A 122 -3.91 -20.14 1.83
N VAL A 123 -3.00 -19.48 1.14
CA VAL A 123 -3.35 -18.46 0.14
C VAL A 123 -2.59 -18.72 -1.16
N ARG A 124 -3.16 -18.26 -2.26
CA ARG A 124 -2.41 -18.11 -3.51
C ARG A 124 -1.98 -16.66 -3.63
N MET A 125 -0.69 -16.45 -3.82
CA MET A 125 -0.10 -15.13 -3.66
C MET A 125 0.89 -14.81 -4.77
N LEU A 126 0.90 -13.53 -5.19
CA LEU A 126 1.97 -12.96 -5.99
C LEU A 126 2.62 -11.83 -5.21
N ARG A 127 3.82 -11.44 -5.62
CA ARG A 127 4.49 -10.25 -5.11
C ARG A 127 4.92 -9.37 -6.26
N VAL A 128 4.86 -8.06 -6.03
CA VAL A 128 5.26 -7.05 -7.01
C VAL A 128 5.85 -5.87 -6.26
N LEU A 129 6.80 -5.17 -6.87
CA LEU A 129 7.34 -3.94 -6.31
C LEU A 129 6.70 -2.77 -7.04
N ASP A 130 6.32 -1.74 -6.29
CA ASP A 130 5.83 -0.52 -6.92
C ASP A 130 7.00 0.30 -7.49
N PRO A 131 6.76 1.45 -8.15
CA PRO A 131 7.85 2.22 -8.75
C PRO A 131 8.92 2.69 -7.77
N ASP A 132 8.60 2.80 -6.49
CA ASP A 132 9.56 3.22 -5.46
C ASP A 132 10.17 2.03 -4.72
N GLY A 133 9.81 0.81 -5.08
CA GLY A 133 10.34 -0.38 -4.44
C GLY A 133 9.55 -0.86 -3.23
N TYR A 134 8.37 -0.28 -2.98
CA TYR A 134 7.51 -0.80 -1.91
C TYR A 134 7.04 -2.20 -2.27
N ARG A 135 7.11 -3.10 -1.28
CA ARG A 135 6.75 -4.51 -1.48
C ARG A 135 5.26 -4.69 -1.34
N LEU A 136 4.63 -5.16 -2.40
CA LEU A 136 3.20 -5.42 -2.42
C LEU A 136 2.97 -6.91 -2.61
N GLY A 137 2.10 -7.47 -1.77
CA GLY A 137 1.58 -8.83 -1.95
C GLY A 137 0.13 -8.75 -2.34
N ILE A 138 -0.31 -9.65 -3.20
CA ILE A 138 -1.72 -9.78 -3.55
C ILE A 138 -2.06 -11.25 -3.39
N TRP A 139 -3.04 -11.55 -2.54
CA TRP A 139 -3.37 -12.92 -2.26
C TRP A 139 -4.86 -13.18 -2.20
N ARG A 140 -5.21 -14.41 -2.48
CA ARG A 140 -6.57 -14.92 -2.34
C ARG A 140 -6.52 -16.17 -1.47
N PRO A 141 -7.39 -16.28 -0.46
CA PRO A 141 -7.48 -17.52 0.31
C PRO A 141 -7.81 -18.70 -0.59
N LEU A 142 -7.15 -19.85 -0.36
CA LEU A 142 -7.37 -21.06 -1.16
C LEU A 142 -8.69 -21.72 -0.84
N SER A 143 -9.18 -21.53 0.40
CA SER A 143 -10.48 -22.04 0.79
C SER A 143 -11.18 -21.00 1.63
N THR A 144 -12.48 -20.97 1.54
CA THR A 144 -13.30 -20.00 2.28
C THR A 144 -14.05 -20.71 3.39
#